data_31015817b2469247f757c98ce45053b2
#
_entry.id   31015817b2469247f757c98ce45053b2
#
_cell.length_a   1.000
_cell.length_b   1.000
_cell.length_c   1.000
_cell.angle_alpha   90.00
_cell.angle_beta   90.00
_cell.angle_gamma   90.00
#
_symmetry.space_group_name_H-M   'P 1'
#
loop_
_entity.id
_entity.type
_entity.pdbx_description
1 polymer ?
#
loop_
_entity_poly.entity_id
_entity_poly.type
_entity_poly.pdbx_seq_one_letter_code
_entity_poly.pdbx_strand_id
1 'polypeptide(L)'
;MRYWRSLVFSGAGLLRYASLVMVCALFALASRAQTDVENVLTMGRVALTYDDYITAIHYFNRVIEARPSMAEAYFHRADAKARLEDYDSAIADLDKAIGLNPFRLEFYELRGMCLGQHRKFTQAIADYDHVLQQNPWQQNVRFNKIVSLLQLKDYAKATTETDSFIARWPNYSKAYLAKVEISLAQKDTLKALAWADTLLQLTPRDANMWNFKGQYALRHKRYAEADSFLTKATMIDPMEAESFLMRAAVRHSLRKYDDALKDYDEVIRLIPQHFVAHYNRGLLRSFVGDDNRAIKDFDFVLHKEPHNTLAAYNRAILSERVGNYGQAIKDYTTLIKIYPRFWAGYAARARNYRRLGKTKSALMDETKVQRAELDFFFAPQKRASIKKVKTHSEFELEQYQQLKEEPEDSLRVRLTATSGRIQNKKVERVFLPMYRVTATTASSNGYKSVLFLSTSSVLKSHNAEVCAEESSSIVPLSELRKWLHQQTVEHSVLLLSQEASSLIEVDGDKALALLKRAERLQPQSAMIHYNIGCVLASQGKLSEAETAFSQAIQLDDRMAEAYFNRAVAALLHNNNIKAIADLSKAGELGLYRAYNLIKQAQKQQH
;
A
#
# COMPACT_ATOMS: atom_id res chain seq x y z
N MET A 1 -3.46 -39.78 -85.05
CA MET A 1 -2.26 -39.22 -85.73
C MET A 1 -2.10 -37.77 -85.33
N ARG A 2 -0.87 -37.44 -84.76
CA ARG A 2 -0.34 -36.08 -84.65
C ARG A 2 -1.11 -35.11 -83.72
N TYR A 3 -0.67 -34.90 -82.45
CA TYR A 3 0.11 -33.75 -81.98
C TYR A 3 0.50 -34.01 -80.47
N TRP A 4 1.66 -34.58 -80.23
CA TRP A 4 2.42 -34.38 -79.03
C TRP A 4 3.69 -33.63 -79.39
N ARG A 5 3.62 -32.29 -79.38
CA ARG A 5 4.82 -31.45 -79.42
C ARG A 5 5.21 -31.04 -77.98
N SER A 6 6.26 -31.64 -77.58
CA SER A 6 7.27 -31.17 -76.65
C SER A 6 7.06 -29.76 -76.06
N LEU A 7 6.60 -29.69 -74.83
CA LEU A 7 6.90 -28.57 -73.94
C LEU A 7 8.32 -28.76 -73.44
N VAL A 8 9.30 -28.15 -74.13
CA VAL A 8 10.62 -27.87 -73.62
C VAL A 8 10.45 -26.77 -72.56
N PHE A 9 10.36 -27.14 -71.32
CA PHE A 9 10.49 -26.19 -70.24
C PHE A 9 11.94 -25.69 -70.25
N SER A 10 12.18 -24.51 -70.78
CA SER A 10 13.45 -23.81 -70.64
C SER A 10 13.73 -23.65 -69.11
N GLY A 11 14.97 -23.91 -68.67
CA GLY A 11 15.36 -23.82 -67.23
C GLY A 11 14.94 -22.48 -66.58
N ALA A 12 14.74 -21.42 -67.38
CA ALA A 12 14.20 -20.13 -66.95
C ALA A 12 12.71 -20.17 -66.54
N GLY A 13 11.90 -21.05 -67.14
CA GLY A 13 10.50 -21.25 -66.75
C GLY A 13 10.33 -22.01 -65.45
N LEU A 14 11.16 -23.02 -65.22
CA LEU A 14 11.20 -23.77 -63.96
C LEU A 14 11.67 -22.92 -62.79
N LEU A 15 12.69 -22.07 -63.00
CA LEU A 15 13.16 -21.12 -61.99
C LEU A 15 12.10 -20.05 -61.65
N ARG A 16 11.35 -19.54 -62.58
CA ARG A 16 10.25 -18.59 -62.33
C ARG A 16 9.08 -19.26 -61.60
N TYR A 17 8.75 -20.53 -61.93
CA TYR A 17 7.72 -21.26 -61.20
C TYR A 17 8.16 -21.62 -59.78
N ALA A 18 9.40 -22.03 -59.56
CA ALA A 18 9.96 -22.30 -58.26
C ALA A 18 10.03 -21.05 -57.39
N SER A 19 10.40 -19.88 -57.97
CA SER A 19 10.40 -18.62 -57.25
C SER A 19 8.98 -18.16 -56.89
N LEU A 20 7.98 -18.36 -57.76
CA LEU A 20 6.58 -18.02 -57.49
C LEU A 20 6.01 -18.92 -56.37
N VAL A 21 6.29 -20.22 -56.39
CA VAL A 21 5.88 -21.19 -55.35
C VAL A 21 6.56 -20.84 -54.04
N MET A 22 7.84 -20.48 -54.03
CA MET A 22 8.58 -20.04 -52.86
C MET A 22 8.01 -18.74 -52.25
N VAL A 23 7.66 -17.76 -53.10
CA VAL A 23 7.00 -16.52 -52.70
C VAL A 23 5.61 -16.81 -52.12
N CYS A 24 4.81 -17.66 -52.76
CA CYS A 24 3.50 -18.06 -52.25
C CYS A 24 3.61 -18.85 -50.91
N ALA A 25 4.61 -19.72 -50.78
CA ALA A 25 4.87 -20.44 -49.54
C ALA A 25 5.33 -19.49 -48.41
N LEU A 26 6.17 -18.50 -48.72
CA LEU A 26 6.58 -17.46 -47.77
C LEU A 26 5.38 -16.57 -47.36
N PHE A 27 4.51 -16.22 -48.30
CA PHE A 27 3.25 -15.50 -48.01
C PHE A 27 2.30 -16.34 -47.14
N ALA A 28 2.16 -17.61 -47.41
CA ALA A 28 1.33 -18.53 -46.60
C ALA A 28 1.89 -18.74 -45.19
N LEU A 29 3.22 -18.84 -45.04
CA LEU A 29 3.90 -18.89 -43.73
C LEU A 29 3.78 -17.58 -42.96
N ALA A 30 3.96 -16.45 -43.63
CA ALA A 30 3.76 -15.12 -43.06
C ALA A 30 2.31 -14.89 -42.61
N SER A 31 1.33 -15.32 -43.41
CA SER A 31 -0.09 -15.25 -43.08
C SER A 31 -0.45 -16.13 -41.88
N ARG A 32 0.13 -17.33 -41.78
CA ARG A 32 -0.08 -18.23 -40.64
C ARG A 32 0.54 -17.66 -39.34
N ALA A 33 1.76 -17.11 -39.43
CA ALA A 33 2.39 -16.44 -38.32
C ALA A 33 1.61 -15.18 -37.88
N GLN A 34 0.95 -14.50 -38.81
CA GLN A 34 0.12 -13.34 -38.51
C GLN A 34 -1.17 -13.70 -37.77
N THR A 35 -1.86 -14.76 -38.17
CA THR A 35 -3.06 -15.26 -37.49
C THR A 35 -2.73 -15.77 -36.08
N ASP A 36 -1.55 -16.32 -35.88
CA ASP A 36 -1.13 -16.84 -34.58
C ASP A 36 -0.88 -15.69 -33.58
N VAL A 37 -0.25 -14.59 -34.01
CA VAL A 37 -0.01 -13.42 -33.15
C VAL A 37 -1.32 -12.71 -32.77
N GLU A 38 -2.27 -12.58 -33.70
CA GLU A 38 -3.60 -12.00 -33.44
C GLU A 38 -4.42 -12.87 -32.46
N ASN A 39 -4.32 -14.17 -32.57
CA ASN A 39 -4.96 -15.09 -31.61
C ASN A 39 -4.37 -14.93 -30.20
N VAL A 40 -3.04 -14.82 -30.08
CA VAL A 40 -2.37 -14.62 -28.79
C VAL A 40 -2.73 -13.25 -28.20
N LEU A 41 -2.81 -12.18 -29.02
CA LEU A 41 -3.29 -10.87 -28.57
C LEU A 41 -4.72 -10.95 -28.04
N THR A 42 -5.58 -11.68 -28.73
CA THR A 42 -6.98 -11.88 -28.33
C THR A 42 -7.07 -12.64 -27.01
N MET A 43 -6.25 -13.68 -26.81
CA MET A 43 -6.16 -14.42 -25.53
C MET A 43 -5.73 -13.48 -24.38
N GLY A 44 -4.77 -12.60 -24.62
CA GLY A 44 -4.38 -11.58 -23.66
C GLY A 44 -5.51 -10.62 -23.29
N ARG A 45 -6.29 -10.16 -24.28
CA ARG A 45 -7.47 -9.31 -24.06
C ARG A 45 -8.58 -10.04 -23.29
N VAL A 46 -8.80 -11.32 -23.58
CA VAL A 46 -9.75 -12.15 -22.82
C VAL A 46 -9.28 -12.28 -21.37
N ALA A 47 -8.01 -12.56 -21.11
CA ALA A 47 -7.47 -12.61 -19.77
C ALA A 47 -7.68 -11.28 -18.99
N LEU A 48 -7.50 -10.12 -19.67
CA LEU A 48 -7.81 -8.81 -19.08
C LEU A 48 -9.29 -8.67 -18.67
N THR A 49 -10.21 -9.21 -19.46
CA THR A 49 -11.67 -9.14 -19.19
C THR A 49 -12.04 -9.97 -17.96
N TYR A 50 -11.29 -11.01 -17.66
CA TYR A 50 -11.48 -11.85 -16.46
C TYR A 50 -10.60 -11.44 -15.27
N ASP A 51 -10.01 -10.23 -15.31
CA ASP A 51 -9.12 -9.70 -14.28
C ASP A 51 -7.86 -10.56 -14.01
N ASP A 52 -7.50 -11.44 -14.96
CA ASP A 52 -6.25 -12.21 -14.92
C ASP A 52 -5.12 -11.42 -15.60
N TYR A 53 -4.70 -10.36 -14.92
CA TYR A 53 -3.70 -9.41 -15.42
C TYR A 53 -2.34 -10.06 -15.70
N ILE A 54 -2.03 -11.07 -14.96
CA ILE A 54 -0.76 -11.80 -15.00
C ILE A 54 -0.67 -12.63 -16.28
N THR A 55 -1.69 -13.46 -16.54
CA THR A 55 -1.79 -14.23 -17.78
C THR A 55 -1.88 -13.28 -18.99
N ALA A 56 -2.57 -12.14 -18.86
CA ALA A 56 -2.63 -11.12 -19.90
C ALA A 56 -1.23 -10.59 -20.25
N ILE A 57 -0.42 -10.19 -19.24
CA ILE A 57 0.95 -9.72 -19.45
C ILE A 57 1.81 -10.79 -20.15
N HIS A 58 1.65 -12.07 -19.78
CA HIS A 58 2.38 -13.16 -20.43
C HIS A 58 2.04 -13.27 -21.94
N TYR A 59 0.76 -13.21 -22.29
CA TYR A 59 0.35 -13.21 -23.70
C TYR A 59 0.88 -11.98 -24.44
N PHE A 60 0.78 -10.79 -23.86
CA PHE A 60 1.29 -9.57 -24.51
C PHE A 60 2.80 -9.58 -24.66
N ASN A 61 3.55 -10.15 -23.74
CA ASN A 61 5.00 -10.36 -23.88
C ASN A 61 5.32 -11.20 -25.13
N ARG A 62 4.61 -12.31 -25.32
CA ARG A 62 4.77 -13.16 -26.51
C ARG A 62 4.45 -12.42 -27.81
N VAL A 63 3.40 -11.58 -27.79
CA VAL A 63 3.04 -10.73 -28.93
C VAL A 63 4.15 -9.72 -29.23
N ILE A 64 4.70 -9.06 -28.20
CA ILE A 64 5.77 -8.06 -28.33
C ILE A 64 7.06 -8.70 -28.81
N GLU A 65 7.41 -9.90 -28.33
CA GLU A 65 8.56 -10.66 -28.82
C GLU A 65 8.42 -11.02 -30.30
N ALA A 66 7.23 -11.44 -30.74
CA ALA A 66 6.96 -11.78 -32.13
C ALA A 66 6.83 -10.54 -33.04
N ARG A 67 6.25 -9.44 -32.53
CA ARG A 67 6.01 -8.18 -33.26
C ARG A 67 6.30 -6.96 -32.39
N PRO A 68 7.55 -6.54 -32.26
CA PRO A 68 7.92 -5.37 -31.46
C PRO A 68 7.34 -4.03 -31.93
N SER A 69 6.78 -3.98 -33.16
CA SER A 69 6.15 -2.78 -33.72
C SER A 69 4.64 -2.70 -33.48
N MET A 70 4.04 -3.65 -32.75
CA MET A 70 2.60 -3.69 -32.50
C MET A 70 2.23 -2.82 -31.29
N ALA A 71 1.80 -1.59 -31.53
CA ALA A 71 1.47 -0.61 -30.48
C ALA A 71 0.38 -1.11 -29.51
N GLU A 72 -0.62 -1.84 -30.00
CA GLU A 72 -1.72 -2.40 -29.19
C GLU A 72 -1.23 -3.37 -28.11
N ALA A 73 -0.18 -4.14 -28.38
CA ALA A 73 0.35 -5.10 -27.41
C ALA A 73 0.97 -4.37 -26.20
N TYR A 74 1.71 -3.30 -26.43
CA TYR A 74 2.25 -2.44 -25.37
C TYR A 74 1.11 -1.76 -24.59
N PHE A 75 0.11 -1.23 -25.28
CA PHE A 75 -1.05 -0.59 -24.66
C PHE A 75 -1.80 -1.55 -23.73
N HIS A 76 -2.13 -2.75 -24.19
CA HIS A 76 -2.84 -3.72 -23.36
C HIS A 76 -1.97 -4.26 -22.21
N ARG A 77 -0.65 -4.39 -22.42
CA ARG A 77 0.27 -4.73 -21.33
C ARG A 77 0.34 -3.63 -20.30
N ALA A 78 0.35 -2.38 -20.72
CA ALA A 78 0.30 -1.22 -19.83
C ALA A 78 -1.01 -1.18 -19.02
N ASP A 79 -2.17 -1.49 -19.63
CA ASP A 79 -3.45 -1.58 -18.90
C ASP A 79 -3.39 -2.67 -17.82
N ALA A 80 -2.86 -3.85 -18.15
CA ALA A 80 -2.66 -4.91 -17.17
C ALA A 80 -1.75 -4.48 -16.00
N LYS A 81 -0.61 -3.84 -16.31
CA LYS A 81 0.33 -3.32 -15.30
C LYS A 81 -0.29 -2.21 -14.45
N ALA A 82 -1.02 -1.29 -15.06
CA ALA A 82 -1.72 -0.21 -14.35
C ALA A 82 -2.73 -0.76 -13.34
N ARG A 83 -3.45 -1.83 -13.70
CA ARG A 83 -4.38 -2.52 -12.78
C ARG A 83 -3.68 -3.27 -11.65
N LEU A 84 -2.41 -3.65 -11.85
CA LEU A 84 -1.52 -4.17 -10.81
C LEU A 84 -0.82 -3.07 -10.00
N GLU A 85 -1.14 -1.79 -10.25
CA GLU A 85 -0.54 -0.60 -9.65
C GLU A 85 0.95 -0.40 -10.02
N ASP A 86 1.45 -1.06 -11.08
CA ASP A 86 2.80 -0.86 -11.63
C ASP A 86 2.78 0.29 -12.66
N TYR A 87 2.64 1.51 -12.14
CA TYR A 87 2.43 2.69 -13.00
C TYR A 87 3.68 3.09 -13.78
N ASP A 88 4.89 2.92 -13.23
CA ASP A 88 6.13 3.29 -13.92
C ASP A 88 6.34 2.48 -15.19
N SER A 89 6.17 1.16 -15.10
CA SER A 89 6.30 0.28 -16.26
C SER A 89 5.13 0.39 -17.22
N ALA A 90 3.94 0.72 -16.72
CA ALA A 90 2.79 1.03 -17.56
C ALA A 90 3.05 2.29 -18.39
N ILE A 91 3.61 3.35 -17.79
CA ILE A 91 3.98 4.59 -18.49
C ILE A 91 5.04 4.31 -19.56
N ALA A 92 6.06 3.50 -19.26
CA ALA A 92 7.10 3.15 -20.22
C ALA A 92 6.54 2.37 -21.44
N ASP A 93 5.62 1.43 -21.20
CA ASP A 93 4.92 0.72 -22.26
C ASP A 93 4.05 1.67 -23.11
N LEU A 94 3.36 2.63 -22.48
CA LEU A 94 2.54 3.63 -23.17
C LEU A 94 3.40 4.62 -23.97
N ASP A 95 4.56 5.03 -23.45
CA ASP A 95 5.52 5.82 -24.22
C ASP A 95 5.95 5.10 -25.49
N LYS A 96 6.17 3.78 -25.39
CA LYS A 96 6.49 2.95 -26.55
C LYS A 96 5.30 2.83 -27.52
N ALA A 97 4.09 2.61 -27.00
CA ALA A 97 2.86 2.53 -27.81
C ALA A 97 2.60 3.84 -28.56
N ILE A 98 2.74 4.99 -27.90
CA ILE A 98 2.59 6.33 -28.49
C ILE A 98 3.67 6.58 -29.57
N GLY A 99 4.92 6.18 -29.28
CA GLY A 99 6.00 6.29 -30.27
C GLY A 99 5.76 5.47 -31.54
N LEU A 100 5.04 4.34 -31.42
CA LEU A 100 4.67 3.49 -32.55
C LEU A 100 3.41 3.98 -33.28
N ASN A 101 2.45 4.52 -32.55
CA ASN A 101 1.19 5.05 -33.12
C ASN A 101 0.70 6.26 -32.31
N PRO A 102 1.10 7.48 -32.67
CA PRO A 102 0.75 8.70 -31.92
C PRO A 102 -0.69 9.17 -32.12
N PHE A 103 -1.47 8.55 -33.01
CA PHE A 103 -2.83 8.99 -33.33
C PHE A 103 -3.91 8.34 -32.46
N ARG A 104 -3.55 7.38 -31.62
CA ARG A 104 -4.49 6.66 -30.76
C ARG A 104 -4.65 7.40 -29.43
N LEU A 105 -5.78 8.07 -29.26
CA LEU A 105 -6.06 8.89 -28.08
C LEU A 105 -6.13 8.09 -26.78
N GLU A 106 -6.55 6.82 -26.88
CA GLU A 106 -6.65 5.91 -25.73
C GLU A 106 -5.29 5.68 -25.03
N PHE A 107 -4.18 5.79 -25.78
CA PHE A 107 -2.83 5.65 -25.21
C PHE A 107 -2.49 6.82 -24.30
N TYR A 108 -2.81 8.05 -24.72
CA TYR A 108 -2.64 9.24 -23.90
C TYR A 108 -3.59 9.26 -22.70
N GLU A 109 -4.85 8.81 -22.90
CA GLU A 109 -5.83 8.71 -21.80
C GLU A 109 -5.31 7.80 -20.69
N LEU A 110 -4.86 6.59 -21.04
CA LEU A 110 -4.34 5.64 -20.07
C LEU A 110 -3.01 6.13 -19.44
N ARG A 111 -2.11 6.76 -20.26
CA ARG A 111 -0.87 7.32 -19.74
C ARG A 111 -1.14 8.47 -18.76
N GLY A 112 -2.06 9.36 -19.08
CA GLY A 112 -2.52 10.42 -18.18
C GLY A 112 -3.07 9.88 -16.87
N MET A 113 -3.85 8.80 -16.90
CA MET A 113 -4.34 8.11 -15.70
C MET A 113 -3.17 7.54 -14.87
N CYS A 114 -2.23 6.84 -15.48
CA CYS A 114 -1.06 6.29 -14.80
C CYS A 114 -0.17 7.39 -14.20
N LEU A 115 0.06 8.48 -14.95
CA LEU A 115 0.80 9.66 -14.48
C LEU A 115 0.11 10.33 -13.29
N GLY A 116 -1.23 10.42 -13.31
CA GLY A 116 -2.02 10.94 -12.20
C GLY A 116 -1.90 10.10 -10.94
N GLN A 117 -1.97 8.77 -11.05
CA GLN A 117 -1.77 7.85 -9.92
C GLN A 117 -0.32 7.91 -9.40
N HIS A 118 0.64 8.13 -10.29
CA HIS A 118 2.05 8.30 -9.94
C HIS A 118 2.41 9.74 -9.52
N ARG A 119 1.40 10.60 -9.27
CA ARG A 119 1.51 12.01 -8.84
C ARG A 119 2.25 12.94 -9.82
N LYS A 120 2.45 12.53 -11.07
CA LYS A 120 3.02 13.38 -12.15
C LYS A 120 1.91 14.21 -12.80
N PHE A 121 1.18 14.98 -12.00
CA PHE A 121 -0.06 15.63 -12.42
C PHE A 121 0.09 16.60 -13.59
N THR A 122 1.21 17.33 -13.68
CA THR A 122 1.46 18.25 -14.79
C THR A 122 1.54 17.51 -16.13
N GLN A 123 2.19 16.34 -16.15
CA GLN A 123 2.30 15.51 -17.35
C GLN A 123 0.95 14.86 -17.68
N ALA A 124 0.21 14.42 -16.66
CA ALA A 124 -1.14 13.88 -16.83
C ALA A 124 -2.08 14.91 -17.49
N ILE A 125 -2.03 16.18 -17.04
CA ILE A 125 -2.83 17.26 -17.61
C ILE A 125 -2.47 17.49 -19.08
N ALA A 126 -1.19 17.44 -19.45
CA ALA A 126 -0.77 17.59 -20.84
C ALA A 126 -1.33 16.47 -21.74
N ASP A 127 -1.35 15.23 -21.28
CA ASP A 127 -1.96 14.10 -21.98
C ASP A 127 -3.47 14.28 -22.12
N TYR A 128 -4.16 14.70 -21.04
CA TYR A 128 -5.60 14.97 -21.09
C TYR A 128 -5.93 16.13 -22.01
N ASP A 129 -5.10 17.20 -22.03
CA ASP A 129 -5.29 18.32 -22.95
C ASP A 129 -5.14 17.88 -24.41
N HIS A 130 -4.16 17.00 -24.71
CA HIS A 130 -3.99 16.42 -26.04
C HIS A 130 -5.24 15.65 -26.48
N VAL A 131 -5.80 14.82 -25.60
CA VAL A 131 -7.04 14.07 -25.88
C VAL A 131 -8.23 15.02 -26.09
N LEU A 132 -8.39 16.02 -25.20
CA LEU A 132 -9.53 16.95 -25.23
C LEU A 132 -9.50 17.95 -26.40
N GLN A 133 -8.33 18.23 -26.98
CA GLN A 133 -8.21 19.02 -28.21
C GLN A 133 -8.84 18.30 -29.41
N GLN A 134 -8.70 16.97 -29.49
CA GLN A 134 -9.26 16.18 -30.58
C GLN A 134 -10.68 15.69 -30.28
N ASN A 135 -10.97 15.36 -29.04
CA ASN A 135 -12.29 14.93 -28.60
C ASN A 135 -12.75 15.68 -27.32
N PRO A 136 -13.35 16.88 -27.47
CA PRO A 136 -13.80 17.71 -26.34
C PRO A 136 -14.93 17.08 -25.51
N TRP A 137 -15.54 16.00 -25.99
CA TRP A 137 -16.72 15.37 -25.39
C TRP A 137 -16.37 14.21 -24.45
N GLN A 138 -15.11 13.88 -24.27
CA GLN A 138 -14.68 12.83 -23.36
C GLN A 138 -14.85 13.25 -21.89
N GLN A 139 -15.98 12.85 -21.31
CA GLN A 139 -16.36 13.19 -19.93
C GLN A 139 -15.32 12.74 -18.90
N ASN A 140 -14.87 11.47 -18.99
CA ASN A 140 -13.92 10.90 -18.01
C ASN A 140 -12.57 11.62 -18.04
N VAL A 141 -12.04 11.91 -19.24
CA VAL A 141 -10.75 12.59 -19.41
C VAL A 141 -10.80 14.00 -18.82
N ARG A 142 -11.88 14.75 -19.10
CA ARG A 142 -12.06 16.10 -18.55
C ARG A 142 -12.19 16.07 -17.04
N PHE A 143 -12.89 15.09 -16.49
CA PHE A 143 -12.98 14.95 -15.03
C PHE A 143 -11.64 14.57 -14.39
N ASN A 144 -10.87 13.66 -15.02
CA ASN A 144 -9.52 13.29 -14.55
C ASN A 144 -8.55 14.49 -14.59
N LYS A 145 -8.69 15.38 -15.59
CA LYS A 145 -7.97 16.66 -15.63
C LYS A 145 -8.32 17.54 -14.42
N ILE A 146 -9.61 17.67 -14.09
CA ILE A 146 -10.05 18.42 -12.90
C ILE A 146 -9.43 17.86 -11.62
N VAL A 147 -9.47 16.53 -11.46
CA VAL A 147 -8.84 15.86 -10.30
C VAL A 147 -7.34 16.16 -10.23
N SER A 148 -6.64 16.11 -11.36
CA SER A 148 -5.21 16.41 -11.43
C SER A 148 -4.90 17.87 -11.08
N LEU A 149 -5.75 18.83 -11.49
CA LEU A 149 -5.63 20.25 -11.12
C LEU A 149 -5.85 20.46 -9.62
N LEU A 150 -6.80 19.74 -9.01
CA LEU A 150 -7.03 19.76 -7.57
C LEU A 150 -5.80 19.26 -6.79
N GLN A 151 -5.20 18.18 -7.24
CA GLN A 151 -3.99 17.63 -6.61
C GLN A 151 -2.78 18.57 -6.75
N LEU A 152 -2.68 19.33 -7.85
CA LEU A 152 -1.70 20.42 -8.01
C LEU A 152 -2.04 21.67 -7.20
N LYS A 153 -3.23 21.72 -6.57
CA LYS A 153 -3.76 22.90 -5.88
C LYS A 153 -3.93 24.13 -6.80
N ASP A 154 -4.06 23.92 -8.11
CA ASP A 154 -4.40 24.99 -9.06
C ASP A 154 -5.93 25.20 -9.06
N TYR A 155 -6.42 25.75 -7.95
CA TYR A 155 -7.85 25.91 -7.72
C TYR A 155 -8.51 26.87 -8.72
N ALA A 156 -7.76 27.82 -9.30
CA ALA A 156 -8.27 28.75 -10.30
C ALA A 156 -8.67 27.99 -11.59
N LYS A 157 -7.74 27.20 -12.15
CA LYS A 157 -8.05 26.39 -13.33
C LYS A 157 -9.04 25.26 -13.02
N ALA A 158 -8.91 24.62 -11.84
CA ALA A 158 -9.87 23.59 -11.41
C ALA A 158 -11.30 24.15 -11.36
N THR A 159 -11.49 25.38 -10.86
CA THR A 159 -12.80 26.05 -10.82
C THR A 159 -13.38 26.23 -12.22
N THR A 160 -12.61 26.84 -13.13
CA THR A 160 -13.04 27.12 -14.51
C THR A 160 -13.39 25.83 -15.28
N GLU A 161 -12.54 24.80 -15.15
CA GLU A 161 -12.79 23.49 -15.79
C GLU A 161 -14.03 22.81 -15.19
N THR A 162 -14.23 22.89 -13.87
CA THR A 162 -15.39 22.27 -13.20
C THR A 162 -16.68 23.02 -13.55
N ASP A 163 -16.67 24.34 -13.69
CA ASP A 163 -17.83 25.11 -14.12
C ASP A 163 -18.23 24.74 -15.55
N SER A 164 -17.26 24.69 -16.45
CA SER A 164 -17.46 24.23 -17.82
C SER A 164 -17.96 22.77 -17.88
N PHE A 165 -17.47 21.91 -16.98
CA PHE A 165 -17.90 20.52 -16.88
C PHE A 165 -19.37 20.42 -16.43
N ILE A 166 -19.75 21.11 -15.33
CA ILE A 166 -21.13 21.10 -14.80
C ILE A 166 -22.12 21.69 -15.81
N ALA A 167 -21.75 22.78 -16.51
CA ALA A 167 -22.60 23.35 -17.54
C ALA A 167 -22.97 22.33 -18.63
N ARG A 168 -22.09 21.38 -18.91
CA ARG A 168 -22.30 20.34 -19.94
C ARG A 168 -22.92 19.06 -19.38
N TRP A 169 -22.55 18.66 -18.17
CA TRP A 169 -23.02 17.43 -17.48
C TRP A 169 -23.57 17.77 -16.09
N PRO A 170 -24.74 18.40 -15.99
CA PRO A 170 -25.28 18.90 -14.72
C PRO A 170 -25.64 17.81 -13.70
N ASN A 171 -25.83 16.57 -14.16
CA ASN A 171 -26.19 15.46 -13.29
C ASN A 171 -24.99 14.64 -12.81
N TYR A 172 -23.75 15.09 -13.08
CA TYR A 172 -22.56 14.37 -12.67
C TYR A 172 -22.14 14.76 -11.25
N SER A 173 -22.57 13.96 -10.28
CA SER A 173 -22.41 14.23 -8.84
C SER A 173 -20.96 14.49 -8.40
N LYS A 174 -19.99 13.78 -8.96
CA LYS A 174 -18.56 13.95 -8.62
C LYS A 174 -18.02 15.35 -8.95
N ALA A 175 -18.60 16.06 -9.91
CA ALA A 175 -18.20 17.44 -10.22
C ALA A 175 -18.60 18.41 -9.11
N TYR A 176 -19.75 18.20 -8.48
CA TYR A 176 -20.18 18.98 -7.32
C TYR A 176 -19.34 18.68 -6.08
N LEU A 177 -18.90 17.40 -5.93
CA LEU A 177 -17.94 17.04 -4.90
C LEU A 177 -16.59 17.78 -5.10
N ALA A 178 -16.11 17.89 -6.35
CA ALA A 178 -14.93 18.71 -6.66
C ALA A 178 -15.15 20.19 -6.31
N LYS A 179 -16.37 20.74 -6.53
CA LYS A 179 -16.71 22.11 -6.10
C LYS A 179 -16.69 22.28 -4.57
N VAL A 180 -17.17 21.29 -3.83
CA VAL A 180 -17.05 21.29 -2.36
C VAL A 180 -15.59 21.36 -1.95
N GLU A 181 -14.73 20.49 -2.52
CA GLU A 181 -13.30 20.44 -2.22
C GLU A 181 -12.58 21.75 -2.57
N ILE A 182 -12.84 22.31 -3.75
CA ILE A 182 -12.30 23.62 -4.17
C ILE A 182 -12.69 24.71 -3.16
N SER A 183 -13.97 24.77 -2.78
CA SER A 183 -14.49 25.80 -1.87
C SER A 183 -13.87 25.68 -0.47
N LEU A 184 -13.68 24.45 0.03
CA LEU A 184 -13.01 24.19 1.30
C LEU A 184 -11.53 24.61 1.25
N ALA A 185 -10.83 24.29 0.16
CA ALA A 185 -9.43 24.68 -0.02
C ALA A 185 -9.26 26.20 -0.10
N GLN A 186 -10.25 26.91 -0.65
CA GLN A 186 -10.32 28.36 -0.68
C GLN A 186 -10.83 28.96 0.65
N LYS A 187 -11.10 28.14 1.67
CA LYS A 187 -11.65 28.52 2.97
C LYS A 187 -13.06 29.16 2.89
N ASP A 188 -13.78 28.94 1.81
CA ASP A 188 -15.17 29.41 1.63
C ASP A 188 -16.14 28.28 1.99
N THR A 189 -16.31 28.07 3.29
CA THR A 189 -17.15 26.99 3.82
C THR A 189 -18.62 27.16 3.47
N LEU A 190 -19.09 28.41 3.29
CA LEU A 190 -20.50 28.67 2.92
C LEU A 190 -20.78 28.20 1.49
N LYS A 191 -19.87 28.47 0.55
CA LYS A 191 -20.00 27.91 -0.81
C LYS A 191 -19.89 26.40 -0.82
N ALA A 192 -18.99 25.82 0.00
CA ALA A 192 -18.87 24.38 0.13
C ALA A 192 -20.19 23.74 0.58
N LEU A 193 -20.89 24.34 1.56
CA LEU A 193 -22.22 23.88 2.00
C LEU A 193 -23.28 23.99 0.90
N ALA A 194 -23.31 25.10 0.16
CA ALA A 194 -24.26 25.27 -0.94
C ALA A 194 -24.06 24.19 -2.03
N TRP A 195 -22.80 23.87 -2.35
CA TRP A 195 -22.49 22.78 -3.28
C TRP A 195 -22.82 21.39 -2.70
N ALA A 196 -22.62 21.19 -1.39
CA ALA A 196 -23.01 19.97 -0.70
C ALA A 196 -24.54 19.78 -0.74
N ASP A 197 -25.33 20.86 -0.58
CA ASP A 197 -26.78 20.81 -0.72
C ASP A 197 -27.22 20.42 -2.15
N THR A 198 -26.56 20.99 -3.16
CA THR A 198 -26.81 20.62 -4.56
C THR A 198 -26.45 19.16 -4.82
N LEU A 199 -25.31 18.69 -4.28
CA LEU A 199 -24.87 17.31 -4.38
C LEU A 199 -25.89 16.35 -3.73
N LEU A 200 -26.42 16.69 -2.56
CA LEU A 200 -27.41 15.91 -1.83
C LEU A 200 -28.77 15.85 -2.54
N GLN A 201 -29.10 16.83 -3.38
CA GLN A 201 -30.29 16.75 -4.25
C GLN A 201 -30.11 15.69 -5.34
N LEU A 202 -28.88 15.53 -5.88
CA LEU A 202 -28.56 14.52 -6.88
C LEU A 202 -28.32 13.15 -6.26
N THR A 203 -27.68 13.11 -5.10
CA THR A 203 -27.30 11.88 -4.38
C THR A 203 -27.71 11.96 -2.91
N PRO A 204 -29.00 11.77 -2.57
CA PRO A 204 -29.50 11.90 -1.19
C PRO A 204 -28.88 10.91 -0.19
N ARG A 205 -28.28 9.82 -0.70
CA ARG A 205 -27.62 8.78 0.09
C ARG A 205 -26.10 8.93 0.16
N ASP A 206 -25.58 10.15 0.10
CA ASP A 206 -24.17 10.41 0.32
C ASP A 206 -23.92 10.67 1.83
N ALA A 207 -23.44 9.65 2.53
CA ALA A 207 -23.14 9.74 3.97
C ALA A 207 -22.07 10.80 4.27
N ASN A 208 -21.06 10.95 3.39
CA ASN A 208 -19.97 11.90 3.59
C ASN A 208 -20.47 13.35 3.58
N MET A 209 -21.43 13.66 2.71
CA MET A 209 -21.99 15.01 2.67
C MET A 209 -22.88 15.30 3.87
N TRP A 210 -23.62 14.32 4.37
CA TRP A 210 -24.35 14.47 5.63
C TRP A 210 -23.39 14.63 6.82
N ASN A 211 -22.28 13.89 6.86
CA ASN A 211 -21.22 14.06 7.86
C ASN A 211 -20.60 15.45 7.79
N PHE A 212 -20.26 15.94 6.61
CA PHE A 212 -19.71 17.28 6.41
C PHE A 212 -20.66 18.36 6.95
N LYS A 213 -21.97 18.28 6.65
CA LYS A 213 -22.98 19.19 7.19
C LYS A 213 -23.11 19.07 8.71
N GLY A 214 -23.08 17.84 9.23
CA GLY A 214 -23.10 17.58 10.67
C GLY A 214 -21.92 18.18 11.40
N GLN A 215 -20.72 18.01 10.87
CA GLN A 215 -19.51 18.59 11.43
C GLN A 215 -19.53 20.14 11.40
N TYR A 216 -19.97 20.71 10.29
CA TYR A 216 -20.14 22.16 10.21
C TYR A 216 -21.12 22.68 11.25
N ALA A 217 -22.28 22.04 11.40
CA ALA A 217 -23.28 22.42 12.39
C ALA A 217 -22.75 22.26 13.83
N LEU A 218 -21.98 21.20 14.12
CA LEU A 218 -21.30 20.98 15.40
C LEU A 218 -20.33 22.14 15.73
N ARG A 219 -19.44 22.49 14.79
CA ARG A 219 -18.49 23.60 14.96
C ARG A 219 -19.18 24.94 15.26
N HIS A 220 -20.37 25.14 14.71
CA HIS A 220 -21.17 26.33 14.95
C HIS A 220 -22.17 26.19 16.11
N LYS A 221 -22.01 25.12 16.93
CA LYS A 221 -22.84 24.80 18.10
C LYS A 221 -24.33 24.67 17.78
N ARG A 222 -24.68 24.37 16.52
CA ARG A 222 -26.05 24.07 16.08
C ARG A 222 -26.35 22.60 16.30
N TYR A 223 -26.38 22.20 17.59
CA TYR A 223 -26.37 20.77 17.97
C TYR A 223 -27.60 19.99 17.47
N ALA A 224 -28.80 20.60 17.43
CA ALA A 224 -30.00 19.92 16.94
C ALA A 224 -29.91 19.59 15.44
N GLU A 225 -29.39 20.52 14.63
CA GLU A 225 -29.17 20.27 13.21
C GLU A 225 -28.06 19.21 13.01
N ALA A 226 -26.98 19.29 13.79
CA ALA A 226 -25.90 18.34 13.75
C ALA A 226 -26.38 16.90 14.05
N ASP A 227 -27.20 16.70 15.10
CA ASP A 227 -27.80 15.40 15.44
C ASP A 227 -28.65 14.85 14.28
N SER A 228 -29.45 15.72 13.63
CA SER A 228 -30.26 15.34 12.48
C SER A 228 -29.40 14.91 11.28
N PHE A 229 -28.37 15.66 10.92
CA PHE A 229 -27.50 15.35 9.78
C PHE A 229 -26.68 14.08 10.04
N LEU A 230 -26.08 13.97 11.22
CA LEU A 230 -25.28 12.79 11.59
C LEU A 230 -26.15 11.53 11.74
N THR A 231 -27.41 11.67 12.13
CA THR A 231 -28.37 10.56 12.14
C THR A 231 -28.62 10.04 10.73
N LYS A 232 -28.78 10.94 9.73
CA LYS A 232 -28.89 10.52 8.33
C LYS A 232 -27.63 9.82 7.85
N ALA A 233 -26.45 10.37 8.20
CA ALA A 233 -25.16 9.76 7.83
C ALA A 233 -25.02 8.33 8.38
N THR A 234 -25.28 8.12 9.68
CA THR A 234 -25.20 6.79 10.31
C THR A 234 -26.24 5.79 9.82
N MET A 235 -27.40 6.27 9.34
CA MET A 235 -28.42 5.42 8.70
C MET A 235 -27.99 4.96 7.30
N ILE A 236 -27.25 5.79 6.57
CA ILE A 236 -26.78 5.50 5.22
C ILE A 236 -25.56 4.60 5.27
N ASP A 237 -24.59 4.94 6.12
CA ASP A 237 -23.38 4.14 6.34
C ASP A 237 -23.23 3.79 7.83
N PRO A 238 -23.75 2.63 8.24
CA PRO A 238 -23.66 2.17 9.63
C PRO A 238 -22.28 1.58 9.98
N MET A 239 -21.33 1.52 9.03
CA MET A 239 -19.97 1.04 9.27
C MET A 239 -18.97 2.18 9.46
N GLU A 240 -19.39 3.42 9.27
CA GLU A 240 -18.56 4.61 9.45
C GLU A 240 -18.52 5.05 10.92
N ALA A 241 -17.44 4.67 11.63
CA ALA A 241 -17.29 4.93 13.06
C ALA A 241 -17.22 6.43 13.41
N GLU A 242 -16.63 7.25 12.53
CA GLU A 242 -16.48 8.70 12.71
C GLU A 242 -17.83 9.40 12.86
N SER A 243 -18.83 8.99 12.08
CA SER A 243 -20.19 9.52 12.15
C SER A 243 -20.83 9.31 13.52
N PHE A 244 -20.66 8.12 14.11
CA PHE A 244 -21.14 7.82 15.46
C PHE A 244 -20.36 8.61 16.51
N LEU A 245 -19.05 8.74 16.37
CA LEU A 245 -18.22 9.50 17.29
C LEU A 245 -18.66 10.98 17.35
N MET A 246 -18.83 11.61 16.20
CA MET A 246 -19.33 12.98 16.12
C MET A 246 -20.74 13.11 16.70
N ARG A 247 -21.63 12.17 16.39
CA ARG A 247 -23.00 12.20 16.91
C ARG A 247 -23.04 12.01 18.42
N ALA A 248 -22.19 11.17 18.98
CA ALA A 248 -22.05 11.01 20.43
C ALA A 248 -21.66 12.33 21.11
N ALA A 249 -20.69 13.07 20.56
CA ALA A 249 -20.31 14.38 21.08
C ALA A 249 -21.45 15.41 20.99
N VAL A 250 -22.20 15.42 19.90
CA VAL A 250 -23.39 16.26 19.72
C VAL A 250 -24.47 15.91 20.73
N ARG A 251 -24.78 14.63 20.91
CA ARG A 251 -25.79 14.14 21.85
C ARG A 251 -25.40 14.42 23.30
N HIS A 252 -24.11 14.31 23.63
CA HIS A 252 -23.60 14.77 24.93
C HIS A 252 -23.92 16.27 25.16
N SER A 253 -23.65 17.12 24.15
CA SER A 253 -23.95 18.55 24.23
C SER A 253 -25.45 18.85 24.35
N LEU A 254 -26.30 18.00 23.77
CA LEU A 254 -27.76 18.05 23.89
C LEU A 254 -28.29 17.40 25.18
N ARG A 255 -27.43 16.91 26.07
CA ARG A 255 -27.77 16.14 27.28
C ARG A 255 -28.52 14.83 27.02
N LYS A 256 -28.45 14.27 25.81
CA LYS A 256 -29.00 12.97 25.44
C LYS A 256 -27.98 11.87 25.77
N TYR A 257 -27.70 11.70 27.07
CA TYR A 257 -26.56 10.89 27.53
C TYR A 257 -26.66 9.41 27.16
N ASP A 258 -27.85 8.81 27.27
CA ASP A 258 -28.07 7.40 26.93
C ASP A 258 -27.83 7.11 25.45
N ASP A 259 -28.26 8.04 24.58
CA ASP A 259 -28.05 7.90 23.15
C ASP A 259 -26.59 8.17 22.75
N ALA A 260 -25.89 9.06 23.46
CA ALA A 260 -24.46 9.26 23.29
C ALA A 260 -23.64 8.03 23.71
N LEU A 261 -24.03 7.36 24.80
CA LEU A 261 -23.39 6.11 25.24
C LEU A 261 -23.56 4.99 24.20
N LYS A 262 -24.76 4.85 23.61
CA LYS A 262 -25.00 3.89 22.52
C LYS A 262 -24.11 4.17 21.30
N ASP A 263 -23.94 5.44 20.93
CA ASP A 263 -23.08 5.82 19.82
C ASP A 263 -21.61 5.49 20.10
N TYR A 264 -21.10 5.77 21.32
CA TYR A 264 -19.74 5.34 21.70
C TYR A 264 -19.61 3.82 21.72
N ASP A 265 -20.64 3.08 22.15
CA ASP A 265 -20.65 1.63 22.11
C ASP A 265 -20.54 1.11 20.66
N GLU A 266 -21.21 1.77 19.70
CA GLU A 266 -21.10 1.44 18.27
C GLU A 266 -19.70 1.75 17.72
N VAL A 267 -19.09 2.89 18.06
CA VAL A 267 -17.71 3.18 17.68
C VAL A 267 -16.75 2.08 18.16
N ILE A 268 -16.90 1.65 19.41
CA ILE A 268 -16.04 0.61 20.00
C ILE A 268 -16.36 -0.77 19.40
N ARG A 269 -17.60 -1.04 19.03
CA ARG A 269 -17.96 -2.27 18.31
C ARG A 269 -17.29 -2.34 16.95
N LEU A 270 -17.26 -1.21 16.21
CA LEU A 270 -16.63 -1.12 14.89
C LEU A 270 -15.11 -1.12 15.00
N ILE A 271 -14.56 -0.36 15.93
CA ILE A 271 -13.12 -0.19 16.15
C ILE A 271 -12.83 -0.43 17.65
N PRO A 272 -12.61 -1.68 18.09
CA PRO A 272 -12.39 -2.01 19.51
C PRO A 272 -11.20 -1.30 20.15
N GLN A 273 -10.26 -0.81 19.36
CA GLN A 273 -9.06 -0.10 19.83
C GLN A 273 -9.22 1.43 19.77
N HIS A 274 -10.43 1.95 19.58
CA HIS A 274 -10.66 3.39 19.40
C HIS A 274 -10.47 4.15 20.71
N PHE A 275 -9.29 4.71 20.88
CA PHE A 275 -8.85 5.35 22.12
C PHE A 275 -9.78 6.48 22.59
N VAL A 276 -10.13 7.42 21.69
CA VAL A 276 -10.98 8.58 22.01
C VAL A 276 -12.39 8.14 22.43
N ALA A 277 -12.94 7.11 21.80
CA ALA A 277 -14.26 6.61 22.16
C ALA A 277 -14.29 6.00 23.57
N HIS A 278 -13.28 5.20 23.94
CA HIS A 278 -13.16 4.68 25.31
C HIS A 278 -13.01 5.82 26.33
N TYR A 279 -12.12 6.79 26.04
CA TYR A 279 -11.93 7.91 26.94
C TYR A 279 -13.20 8.73 27.13
N ASN A 280 -13.86 9.14 26.06
CA ASN A 280 -15.07 9.95 26.10
C ASN A 280 -16.26 9.18 26.71
N ARG A 281 -16.41 7.87 26.41
CA ARG A 281 -17.41 7.03 27.07
C ARG A 281 -17.15 6.92 28.57
N GLY A 282 -15.90 6.75 28.97
CA GLY A 282 -15.51 6.75 30.38
C GLY A 282 -15.88 8.03 31.11
N LEU A 283 -15.62 9.21 30.49
CA LEU A 283 -16.06 10.50 31.03
C LEU A 283 -17.59 10.58 31.17
N LEU A 284 -18.30 10.19 30.13
CA LEU A 284 -19.79 10.25 30.14
C LEU A 284 -20.38 9.27 31.17
N ARG A 285 -19.85 8.03 31.29
CA ARG A 285 -20.22 7.07 32.32
C ARG A 285 -19.98 7.60 33.72
N SER A 286 -18.83 8.27 33.94
CA SER A 286 -18.54 8.95 35.20
C SER A 286 -19.56 10.06 35.52
N PHE A 287 -19.98 10.80 34.50
CA PHE A 287 -20.95 11.88 34.67
C PHE A 287 -22.35 11.36 35.03
N VAL A 288 -22.79 10.24 34.43
CA VAL A 288 -24.08 9.60 34.73
C VAL A 288 -24.04 8.68 35.96
N GLY A 289 -22.90 8.58 36.65
CA GLY A 289 -22.76 7.81 37.88
C GLY A 289 -22.42 6.32 37.70
N ASP A 290 -22.08 5.89 36.48
CA ASP A 290 -21.64 4.52 36.21
C ASP A 290 -20.12 4.36 36.37
N ASP A 291 -19.68 4.60 37.62
CA ASP A 291 -18.26 4.71 37.96
C ASP A 291 -17.48 3.42 37.66
N ASN A 292 -18.09 2.25 37.91
CA ASN A 292 -17.41 0.97 37.71
C ASN A 292 -17.11 0.69 36.22
N ARG A 293 -18.04 1.00 35.32
CA ARG A 293 -17.80 0.85 33.89
C ARG A 293 -16.91 1.96 33.34
N ALA A 294 -16.97 3.17 33.89
CA ALA A 294 -16.05 4.25 33.56
C ALA A 294 -14.59 3.89 33.90
N ILE A 295 -14.35 3.27 35.07
CA ILE A 295 -12.99 2.79 35.45
C ILE A 295 -12.46 1.82 34.41
N LYS A 296 -13.29 0.88 33.93
CA LYS A 296 -12.85 -0.08 32.87
C LYS A 296 -12.47 0.62 31.58
N ASP A 297 -13.17 1.67 31.20
CA ASP A 297 -12.82 2.46 30.01
C ASP A 297 -11.47 3.17 30.20
N PHE A 298 -11.22 3.76 31.38
CA PHE A 298 -9.91 4.36 31.69
C PHE A 298 -8.81 3.32 31.88
N ASP A 299 -9.12 2.11 32.36
CA ASP A 299 -8.16 1.00 32.41
C ASP A 299 -7.68 0.64 31.00
N PHE A 300 -8.60 0.58 30.02
CA PHE A 300 -8.25 0.35 28.62
C PHE A 300 -7.32 1.44 28.10
N VAL A 301 -7.66 2.71 28.34
CA VAL A 301 -6.84 3.86 27.92
C VAL A 301 -5.44 3.77 28.51
N LEU A 302 -5.31 3.52 29.80
CA LEU A 302 -4.03 3.44 30.51
C LEU A 302 -3.22 2.17 30.21
N HIS A 303 -3.88 1.10 29.75
CA HIS A 303 -3.18 -0.07 29.24
C HIS A 303 -2.45 0.25 27.92
N LYS A 304 -3.03 1.09 27.09
CA LYS A 304 -2.44 1.52 25.81
C LYS A 304 -1.45 2.68 25.98
N GLU A 305 -1.80 3.63 26.81
CA GLU A 305 -1.00 4.82 27.12
C GLU A 305 -0.76 4.93 28.65
N PRO A 306 0.21 4.23 29.21
CA PRO A 306 0.46 4.21 30.66
C PRO A 306 0.77 5.59 31.28
N HIS A 307 1.19 6.54 30.44
CA HIS A 307 1.50 7.92 30.85
C HIS A 307 0.38 8.93 30.56
N ASN A 308 -0.81 8.47 30.20
CA ASN A 308 -1.94 9.35 29.97
C ASN A 308 -2.45 9.94 31.30
N THR A 309 -2.02 11.15 31.60
CA THR A 309 -2.32 11.84 32.88
C THR A 309 -3.81 12.12 33.04
N LEU A 310 -4.53 12.39 31.94
CA LEU A 310 -5.97 12.66 31.94
C LEU A 310 -6.74 11.43 32.41
N ALA A 311 -6.46 10.28 31.80
CA ALA A 311 -7.10 9.01 32.15
C ALA A 311 -6.74 8.58 33.59
N ALA A 312 -5.46 8.73 33.97
CA ALA A 312 -5.02 8.41 35.34
C ALA A 312 -5.72 9.27 36.38
N TYR A 313 -5.90 10.56 36.14
CA TYR A 313 -6.59 11.46 37.06
C TYR A 313 -8.06 11.10 37.20
N ASN A 314 -8.76 10.89 36.07
CA ASN A 314 -10.17 10.51 36.11
C ASN A 314 -10.37 9.14 36.80
N ARG A 315 -9.50 8.16 36.51
CA ARG A 315 -9.57 6.86 37.19
C ARG A 315 -9.27 6.98 38.70
N ALA A 316 -8.35 7.85 39.09
CA ALA A 316 -8.04 8.09 40.51
C ALA A 316 -9.27 8.59 41.27
N ILE A 317 -9.97 9.60 40.72
CA ILE A 317 -11.20 10.16 41.33
C ILE A 317 -12.28 9.10 41.42
N LEU A 318 -12.50 8.34 40.36
CA LEU A 318 -13.51 7.27 40.35
C LEU A 318 -13.18 6.15 41.32
N SER A 319 -11.91 5.75 41.36
CA SER A 319 -11.43 4.73 42.30
C SER A 319 -11.62 5.18 43.76
N GLU A 320 -11.41 6.45 44.07
CA GLU A 320 -11.73 7.04 45.39
C GLU A 320 -13.23 6.96 45.69
N ARG A 321 -14.09 7.31 44.68
CA ARG A 321 -15.54 7.32 44.81
C ARG A 321 -16.11 5.92 45.07
N VAL A 322 -15.62 4.90 44.37
CA VAL A 322 -16.05 3.50 44.56
C VAL A 322 -15.36 2.78 45.74
N GLY A 323 -14.49 3.47 46.50
CA GLY A 323 -13.80 2.88 47.66
C GLY A 323 -12.56 2.08 47.34
N ASN A 324 -12.09 2.07 46.08
CA ASN A 324 -10.83 1.44 45.66
C ASN A 324 -9.64 2.37 45.96
N TYR A 325 -9.43 2.66 47.25
CA TYR A 325 -8.41 3.60 47.71
C TYR A 325 -7.01 3.21 47.29
N GLY A 326 -6.74 1.90 47.18
CA GLY A 326 -5.42 1.39 46.75
C GLY A 326 -5.07 1.79 45.33
N GLN A 327 -6.02 1.69 44.38
CA GLN A 327 -5.84 2.10 43.00
C GLN A 327 -5.73 3.63 42.90
N ALA A 328 -6.59 4.37 43.61
CA ALA A 328 -6.52 5.83 43.65
C ALA A 328 -5.13 6.33 44.09
N ILE A 329 -4.56 5.73 45.13
CA ILE A 329 -3.19 6.07 45.61
C ILE A 329 -2.14 5.81 44.53
N LYS A 330 -2.22 4.71 43.79
CA LYS A 330 -1.28 4.42 42.68
C LYS A 330 -1.35 5.50 41.61
N ASP A 331 -2.54 5.84 41.19
CA ASP A 331 -2.76 6.82 40.12
C ASP A 331 -2.32 8.23 40.55
N TYR A 332 -2.71 8.69 41.76
CA TYR A 332 -2.22 9.96 42.28
C TYR A 332 -0.69 9.96 42.47
N THR A 333 -0.09 8.82 42.80
CA THR A 333 1.38 8.72 42.92
C THR A 333 2.05 8.90 41.57
N THR A 334 1.49 8.30 40.52
CA THR A 334 1.98 8.49 39.13
C THR A 334 1.88 9.96 38.71
N LEU A 335 0.73 10.59 38.94
CA LEU A 335 0.51 11.99 38.62
C LEU A 335 1.46 12.93 39.38
N ILE A 336 1.68 12.68 40.68
CA ILE A 336 2.59 13.47 41.51
C ILE A 336 4.06 13.32 41.07
N LYS A 337 4.45 12.13 40.56
CA LYS A 337 5.78 11.96 39.97
C LYS A 337 5.98 12.81 38.72
N ILE A 338 4.95 12.92 37.88
CA ILE A 338 4.97 13.74 36.63
C ILE A 338 4.87 15.22 36.98
N TYR A 339 3.98 15.56 37.93
CA TYR A 339 3.69 16.93 38.37
C TYR A 339 3.99 17.10 39.86
N PRO A 340 5.26 17.35 40.26
CA PRO A 340 5.65 17.43 41.70
C PRO A 340 4.98 18.54 42.51
N ARG A 341 4.35 19.53 41.83
CA ARG A 341 3.60 20.62 42.46
C ARG A 341 2.07 20.44 42.39
N PHE A 342 1.61 19.24 42.09
CA PHE A 342 0.19 18.91 42.08
C PHE A 342 -0.34 18.72 43.52
N TRP A 343 -0.57 19.86 44.21
CA TRP A 343 -0.96 19.86 45.64
C TRP A 343 -2.32 19.19 45.87
N ALA A 344 -3.29 19.39 44.99
CA ALA A 344 -4.58 18.71 45.03
C ALA A 344 -4.42 17.17 44.96
N GLY A 345 -3.46 16.66 44.20
CA GLY A 345 -3.13 15.24 44.14
C GLY A 345 -2.55 14.71 45.48
N TYR A 346 -1.69 15.48 46.12
CA TYR A 346 -1.20 15.12 47.48
C TYR A 346 -2.35 15.09 48.50
N ALA A 347 -3.23 16.10 48.50
CA ALA A 347 -4.39 16.14 49.39
C ALA A 347 -5.35 14.96 49.15
N ALA A 348 -5.61 14.64 47.89
CA ALA A 348 -6.45 13.50 47.52
C ALA A 348 -5.78 12.18 47.95
N ARG A 349 -4.48 12.02 47.70
CA ARG A 349 -3.75 10.81 48.11
C ARG A 349 -3.71 10.66 49.63
N ALA A 350 -3.56 11.74 50.38
CA ALA A 350 -3.62 11.75 51.85
C ALA A 350 -5.00 11.26 52.34
N ARG A 351 -6.11 11.77 51.78
CA ARG A 351 -7.46 11.27 52.13
C ARG A 351 -7.58 9.74 51.89
N ASN A 352 -7.06 9.25 50.77
CA ASN A 352 -7.09 7.83 50.48
C ASN A 352 -6.20 7.00 51.43
N TYR A 353 -5.03 7.53 51.85
CA TYR A 353 -4.19 6.91 52.91
C TYR A 353 -4.94 6.83 54.24
N ARG A 354 -5.67 7.87 54.65
CA ARG A 354 -6.49 7.86 55.87
C ARG A 354 -7.58 6.77 55.80
N ARG A 355 -8.26 6.65 54.67
CA ARG A 355 -9.29 5.61 54.47
C ARG A 355 -8.71 4.18 54.62
N LEU A 356 -7.44 3.99 54.30
CA LEU A 356 -6.73 2.71 54.48
C LEU A 356 -6.00 2.58 55.84
N GLY A 357 -6.21 3.51 56.78
CA GLY A 357 -5.53 3.50 58.06
C GLY A 357 -4.04 3.83 58.01
N LYS A 358 -3.51 4.27 56.88
CA LYS A 358 -2.07 4.61 56.72
C LYS A 358 -1.80 6.04 57.14
N THR A 359 -2.00 6.33 58.43
CA THR A 359 -1.96 7.69 59.00
C THR A 359 -0.60 8.37 58.82
N LYS A 360 0.53 7.66 58.94
CA LYS A 360 1.87 8.22 58.75
C LYS A 360 2.05 8.75 57.31
N SER A 361 1.63 8.00 56.30
CA SER A 361 1.72 8.41 54.88
C SER A 361 0.78 9.58 54.58
N ALA A 362 -0.41 9.58 55.18
CA ALA A 362 -1.35 10.70 55.05
C ALA A 362 -0.78 12.00 55.61
N LEU A 363 -0.22 11.93 56.85
CA LEU A 363 0.38 13.10 57.48
C LEU A 363 1.56 13.67 56.68
N MET A 364 2.39 12.81 56.07
CA MET A 364 3.47 13.25 55.18
C MET A 364 3.00 14.06 54.00
N ASP A 365 1.92 13.64 53.34
CA ASP A 365 1.35 14.34 52.21
C ASP A 365 0.63 15.64 52.65
N GLU A 366 -0.12 15.59 53.74
CA GLU A 366 -0.78 16.76 54.34
C GLU A 366 0.23 17.84 54.75
N THR A 367 1.35 17.45 55.39
CA THR A 367 2.43 18.36 55.76
C THR A 367 3.06 19.03 54.53
N LYS A 368 3.18 18.31 53.42
CA LYS A 368 3.67 18.91 52.16
C LYS A 368 2.70 19.96 51.63
N VAL A 369 1.39 19.68 51.65
CA VAL A 369 0.36 20.63 51.22
C VAL A 369 0.36 21.88 52.11
N GLN A 370 0.36 21.69 53.44
CA GLN A 370 0.41 22.79 54.44
C GLN A 370 1.67 23.63 54.26
N ARG A 371 2.84 23.00 54.05
CA ARG A 371 4.09 23.74 53.82
C ARG A 371 4.03 24.56 52.54
N ALA A 372 3.47 24.01 51.47
CA ALA A 372 3.29 24.73 50.23
C ALA A 372 2.30 25.90 50.35
N GLU A 373 1.25 25.77 51.16
CA GLU A 373 0.34 26.84 51.50
C GLU A 373 1.02 27.94 52.32
N LEU A 374 1.83 27.57 53.32
CA LEU A 374 2.61 28.53 54.12
C LEU A 374 3.65 29.25 53.27
N ASP A 375 4.41 28.53 52.43
CA ASP A 375 5.41 29.12 51.53
C ASP A 375 4.71 30.12 50.55
N PHE A 376 3.50 29.81 50.15
CA PHE A 376 2.68 30.72 49.34
C PHE A 376 2.24 31.97 50.10
N PHE A 377 1.86 31.86 51.38
CA PHE A 377 1.44 32.96 52.22
C PHE A 377 2.59 33.91 52.60
N PHE A 378 3.80 33.34 52.85
CA PHE A 378 4.95 34.10 53.31
C PHE A 378 5.90 34.56 52.21
N ALA A 379 5.72 34.10 50.96
CA ALA A 379 6.53 34.59 49.85
C ALA A 379 6.23 36.05 49.56
N PRO A 380 7.25 36.93 49.38
CA PRO A 380 7.03 38.32 49.02
C PRO A 380 6.35 38.45 47.65
N GLN A 381 5.06 38.68 47.67
CA GLN A 381 4.27 38.63 46.46
C GLN A 381 4.05 40.01 45.83
N LYS A 382 4.34 40.14 44.55
CA LYS A 382 3.70 41.16 43.71
C LYS A 382 2.24 40.74 43.54
N ARG A 383 1.28 41.55 44.05
CA ARG A 383 -0.17 41.29 44.12
C ARG A 383 -0.86 40.78 42.83
N ALA A 384 -0.19 40.85 41.66
CA ALA A 384 -0.67 40.34 40.39
C ALA A 384 -0.55 38.80 40.20
N SER A 385 0.12 38.12 41.08
CA SER A 385 0.51 36.70 40.94
C SER A 385 -0.47 35.70 41.57
N ILE A 386 -1.34 36.12 42.48
CA ILE A 386 -2.25 35.25 43.23
C ILE A 386 -3.33 34.66 42.35
N LYS A 387 -3.83 35.43 41.41
CA LYS A 387 -4.84 34.97 40.41
C LYS A 387 -4.26 33.97 39.41
N LYS A 388 -2.96 34.10 39.09
CA LYS A 388 -2.27 33.21 38.14
C LYS A 388 -1.90 31.82 38.70
N VAL A 389 -1.65 31.71 39.97
CA VAL A 389 -1.24 30.41 40.60
C VAL A 389 -2.46 29.54 40.90
N LYS A 390 -3.60 30.16 41.33
CA LYS A 390 -4.88 29.45 41.43
C LYS A 390 -5.42 29.02 40.05
N THR A 391 -5.31 29.86 39.04
CA THR A 391 -5.77 29.57 37.71
C THR A 391 -4.90 28.53 36.99
N HIS A 392 -3.63 28.36 37.30
CA HIS A 392 -2.77 27.37 36.60
C HIS A 392 -3.05 25.94 37.02
N SER A 393 -3.33 25.69 38.33
CA SER A 393 -3.72 24.35 38.78
C SER A 393 -5.20 24.02 38.52
N GLU A 394 -6.09 25.02 38.49
CA GLU A 394 -7.52 24.86 38.16
C GLU A 394 -7.75 24.79 36.66
N PHE A 395 -6.98 25.52 35.85
CA PHE A 395 -7.08 25.50 34.39
C PHE A 395 -6.59 24.19 33.78
N GLU A 396 -5.56 23.55 34.36
CA GLU A 396 -5.16 22.19 33.98
C GLU A 396 -6.22 21.16 34.40
N LEU A 397 -6.94 21.36 35.48
CA LEU A 397 -8.01 20.49 35.96
C LEU A 397 -9.27 20.57 35.08
N GLU A 398 -9.61 21.73 34.53
CA GLU A 398 -10.75 21.87 33.58
C GLU A 398 -10.51 21.12 32.26
N GLN A 399 -9.25 21.03 31.80
CA GLN A 399 -8.91 20.22 30.63
C GLN A 399 -9.20 18.72 30.82
N TYR A 400 -9.17 18.23 32.06
CA TYR A 400 -9.42 16.80 32.37
C TYR A 400 -10.89 16.39 32.22
N GLN A 401 -11.81 17.35 32.17
CA GLN A 401 -13.26 17.10 32.01
C GLN A 401 -13.76 17.31 30.56
N GLN A 402 -12.91 17.79 29.66
CA GLN A 402 -13.28 18.02 28.27
C GLN A 402 -13.18 16.72 27.46
N LEU A 403 -14.16 16.53 26.56
CA LEU A 403 -14.08 15.48 25.54
C LEU A 403 -12.85 15.70 24.67
N LYS A 404 -12.10 14.64 24.39
CA LYS A 404 -11.04 14.69 23.39
C LYS A 404 -11.65 14.78 22.01
N GLU A 405 -11.21 15.77 21.24
CA GLU A 405 -11.47 15.87 19.81
C GLU A 405 -10.33 15.20 19.04
N GLU A 406 -10.64 14.54 17.93
CA GLU A 406 -9.60 14.07 17.03
C GLU A 406 -8.93 15.25 16.31
N PRO A 407 -7.62 15.13 15.94
CA PRO A 407 -6.90 16.20 15.25
C PRO A 407 -7.61 16.57 13.94
N GLU A 408 -7.58 17.85 13.57
CA GLU A 408 -8.33 18.46 12.48
C GLU A 408 -8.06 17.96 11.04
N ASP A 409 -7.14 17.00 10.87
CA ASP A 409 -6.73 16.49 9.55
C ASP A 409 -7.77 15.57 8.85
N SER A 410 -8.92 15.32 9.47
CA SER A 410 -9.94 14.37 8.97
C SER A 410 -10.86 14.90 7.87
N LEU A 411 -10.78 16.15 7.46
CA LEU A 411 -11.58 16.73 6.36
C LEU A 411 -11.04 16.38 4.95
N ARG A 412 -10.52 15.18 4.77
CA ARG A 412 -10.17 14.71 3.43
C ARG A 412 -11.32 13.92 2.83
N VAL A 413 -12.12 14.59 2.03
CA VAL A 413 -13.01 13.90 1.08
C VAL A 413 -12.10 13.16 0.08
N ARG A 414 -11.96 11.85 0.27
CA ARG A 414 -11.19 11.02 -0.66
C ARG A 414 -12.01 10.80 -1.92
N LEU A 415 -11.60 11.45 -3.00
CA LEU A 415 -11.96 11.02 -4.34
C LEU A 415 -11.27 9.67 -4.59
N THR A 416 -11.96 8.57 -4.34
CA THR A 416 -11.44 7.23 -4.62
C THR A 416 -11.44 7.00 -6.11
N ALA A 417 -10.25 7.01 -6.72
CA ALA A 417 -10.05 6.36 -8.01
C ALA A 417 -10.35 4.86 -7.86
N THR A 418 -11.01 4.28 -8.85
CA THR A 418 -11.31 2.85 -8.90
C THR A 418 -10.00 2.07 -8.90
N SER A 419 -9.61 1.51 -7.75
CA SER A 419 -8.44 0.65 -7.62
C SER A 419 -8.81 -0.78 -8.05
N GLY A 420 -8.00 -1.37 -8.92
CA GLY A 420 -8.10 -2.77 -9.28
C GLY A 420 -7.90 -3.70 -8.06
N ARG A 421 -8.62 -4.82 -8.05
CA ARG A 421 -8.50 -5.82 -6.98
C ARG A 421 -7.18 -6.57 -7.10
N ILE A 422 -6.25 -6.34 -6.19
CA ILE A 422 -5.11 -7.22 -5.98
C ILE A 422 -5.50 -8.25 -4.92
N GLN A 423 -5.28 -9.53 -5.20
CA GLN A 423 -5.46 -10.58 -4.21
C GLN A 423 -4.46 -10.35 -3.07
N ASN A 424 -4.97 -9.98 -1.87
CA ASN A 424 -4.16 -9.74 -0.68
C ASN A 424 -3.60 -11.06 -0.15
N LYS A 425 -2.42 -11.48 -0.63
CA LYS A 425 -1.59 -12.46 0.06
C LYS A 425 -0.58 -11.70 0.92
N LYS A 426 -0.33 -12.21 2.14
CA LYS A 426 0.68 -11.68 3.04
C LYS A 426 2.03 -11.65 2.30
N VAL A 427 2.59 -10.45 2.13
CA VAL A 427 3.81 -10.25 1.34
C VAL A 427 4.98 -10.17 2.29
N GLU A 428 5.91 -11.11 2.14
CA GLU A 428 7.15 -11.13 2.91
C GLU A 428 8.33 -10.72 2.01
N ARG A 429 9.21 -9.86 2.53
CA ARG A 429 10.45 -9.46 1.86
C ARG A 429 11.52 -10.53 2.06
N VAL A 430 11.34 -11.67 1.41
CA VAL A 430 12.23 -12.82 1.53
C VAL A 430 12.97 -13.02 0.22
N PHE A 431 14.28 -13.23 0.30
CA PHE A 431 15.10 -13.58 -0.85
C PHE A 431 14.67 -14.92 -1.42
N LEU A 432 14.75 -15.05 -2.74
CA LEU A 432 14.62 -16.33 -3.43
C LEU A 432 15.84 -17.20 -3.14
N PRO A 433 15.65 -18.52 -3.04
CA PRO A 433 16.75 -19.44 -2.77
C PRO A 433 17.75 -19.51 -3.93
N MET A 434 18.92 -20.06 -3.62
CA MET A 434 19.96 -20.38 -4.61
C MET A 434 19.47 -21.40 -5.63
N TYR A 435 20.04 -21.36 -6.83
CA TYR A 435 19.94 -22.44 -7.78
C TYR A 435 20.69 -23.67 -7.25
N ARG A 436 20.03 -24.82 -7.28
CA ARG A 436 20.59 -26.12 -6.90
C ARG A 436 20.74 -27.00 -8.13
N VAL A 437 21.71 -27.91 -8.06
CA VAL A 437 21.88 -28.91 -9.10
C VAL A 437 20.78 -29.95 -8.97
N THR A 438 20.00 -30.10 -10.02
CA THR A 438 18.94 -31.11 -10.11
C THR A 438 19.18 -32.04 -11.30
N ALA A 439 18.75 -33.28 -11.21
CA ALA A 439 18.79 -34.20 -12.31
C ALA A 439 17.37 -34.52 -12.78
N THR A 440 17.20 -34.61 -14.09
CA THR A 440 15.97 -35.10 -14.69
C THR A 440 16.11 -36.60 -14.90
N THR A 441 15.17 -37.40 -14.37
CA THR A 441 15.10 -38.84 -14.62
C THR A 441 14.25 -39.08 -15.87
N ALA A 442 14.89 -39.37 -16.98
CA ALA A 442 14.20 -39.91 -18.15
C ALA A 442 14.35 -41.41 -18.15
N SER A 443 13.24 -42.13 -17.94
CA SER A 443 13.06 -43.60 -18.07
C SER A 443 14.21 -44.53 -17.61
N SER A 444 13.88 -45.47 -16.78
CA SER A 444 14.52 -46.76 -16.37
C SER A 444 16.05 -46.96 -16.36
N ASN A 445 16.88 -46.11 -16.93
CA ASN A 445 18.34 -46.37 -17.09
C ASN A 445 19.25 -45.19 -16.70
N GLY A 446 18.90 -44.36 -15.69
CA GLY A 446 19.80 -43.34 -15.16
C GLY A 446 19.52 -41.91 -15.64
N TYR A 447 20.18 -40.94 -14.99
CA TYR A 447 20.02 -39.53 -15.26
C TYR A 447 20.53 -39.13 -16.64
N LYS A 448 19.68 -38.57 -17.49
CA LYS A 448 20.05 -38.10 -18.84
C LYS A 448 20.71 -36.75 -18.91
N SER A 449 20.37 -35.82 -18.00
CA SER A 449 20.98 -34.51 -17.92
C SER A 449 20.96 -33.96 -16.51
N VAL A 450 22.00 -33.21 -16.15
CA VAL A 450 22.09 -32.47 -14.90
C VAL A 450 21.96 -30.99 -15.25
N LEU A 451 20.97 -30.33 -14.68
CA LEU A 451 20.66 -28.92 -14.95
C LEU A 451 20.67 -28.12 -13.65
N PHE A 452 21.10 -26.88 -13.73
CA PHE A 452 20.86 -25.93 -12.68
C PHE A 452 19.38 -25.50 -12.76
N LEU A 453 18.57 -25.93 -11.79
CA LEU A 453 17.19 -25.51 -11.70
C LEU A 453 16.95 -24.74 -10.39
N SER A 454 16.17 -23.68 -10.48
CA SER A 454 15.65 -22.98 -9.31
C SER A 454 14.65 -23.89 -8.59
N THR A 455 14.70 -23.91 -7.25
CA THR A 455 13.67 -24.56 -6.44
C THR A 455 12.36 -23.79 -6.43
N SER A 456 12.32 -22.60 -7.07
CA SER A 456 11.11 -21.78 -7.21
C SER A 456 10.15 -22.44 -8.20
N SER A 457 8.88 -22.55 -7.81
CA SER A 457 7.80 -23.11 -8.62
C SER A 457 7.54 -22.37 -9.95
N VAL A 458 8.19 -21.23 -10.15
CA VAL A 458 8.00 -20.33 -11.30
C VAL A 458 8.70 -20.86 -12.56
N LEU A 459 9.88 -21.47 -12.42
CA LEU A 459 10.59 -22.06 -13.57
C LEU A 459 9.97 -23.37 -14.07
N LYS A 460 9.12 -24.01 -13.26
CA LYS A 460 8.34 -25.16 -13.75
C LYS A 460 7.39 -24.81 -14.88
N SER A 461 6.95 -23.54 -14.97
CA SER A 461 6.03 -23.10 -16.03
C SER A 461 6.72 -22.72 -17.35
N HIS A 462 7.99 -22.24 -17.31
CA HIS A 462 8.73 -21.87 -18.53
C HIS A 462 9.39 -23.06 -19.24
N ASN A 463 9.74 -24.10 -18.47
CA ASN A 463 10.25 -25.38 -19.00
C ASN A 463 9.15 -26.46 -19.13
N ALA A 464 7.88 -26.08 -19.02
CA ALA A 464 6.75 -27.00 -19.05
C ALA A 464 6.64 -27.80 -20.35
N GLU A 465 7.19 -27.31 -21.46
CA GLU A 465 7.29 -28.09 -22.71
C GLU A 465 8.36 -29.21 -22.67
N VAL A 466 9.32 -29.11 -21.74
CA VAL A 466 10.42 -30.09 -21.63
C VAL A 466 10.22 -31.01 -20.41
N CYS A 467 9.44 -30.64 -19.41
CA CYS A 467 9.33 -31.31 -18.11
C CYS A 467 7.90 -31.72 -17.70
N ALA A 468 6.97 -31.85 -18.65
CA ALA A 468 5.56 -32.14 -18.32
C ALA A 468 5.31 -33.52 -17.64
N GLU A 469 6.29 -34.43 -17.60
CA GLU A 469 6.10 -35.76 -17.02
C GLU A 469 7.22 -36.31 -16.11
N GLU A 470 8.24 -35.49 -15.74
CA GLU A 470 9.38 -36.01 -14.97
C GLU A 470 9.52 -35.32 -13.61
N SER A 471 9.53 -36.12 -12.52
CA SER A 471 9.83 -35.64 -11.17
C SER A 471 11.30 -35.22 -11.07
N SER A 472 11.59 -33.93 -10.90
CA SER A 472 12.92 -33.41 -10.61
C SER A 472 13.24 -33.62 -9.11
N SER A 473 14.27 -34.40 -8.79
CA SER A 473 14.79 -34.56 -7.44
C SER A 473 16.14 -33.86 -7.28
N ILE A 474 16.39 -33.30 -6.08
CA ILE A 474 17.72 -32.76 -5.75
C ILE A 474 18.70 -33.90 -5.66
N VAL A 475 19.80 -33.87 -6.42
CA VAL A 475 20.81 -34.92 -6.45
C VAL A 475 21.71 -34.79 -5.23
N PRO A 476 21.81 -35.82 -4.37
CA PRO A 476 22.77 -35.85 -3.27
C PRO A 476 24.21 -35.71 -3.77
N LEU A 477 25.06 -35.01 -3.02
CA LEU A 477 26.46 -34.77 -3.40
C LEU A 477 27.24 -36.10 -3.64
N SER A 478 26.93 -37.16 -2.88
CA SER A 478 27.51 -38.49 -3.01
C SER A 478 27.17 -39.18 -4.33
N GLU A 479 25.95 -39.00 -4.82
CA GLU A 479 25.52 -39.56 -6.10
C GLU A 479 26.06 -38.73 -7.27
N LEU A 480 26.06 -37.38 -7.13
CA LEU A 480 26.62 -36.49 -8.12
C LEU A 480 28.11 -36.78 -8.36
N ARG A 481 28.89 -37.04 -7.31
CA ARG A 481 30.30 -37.41 -7.41
C ARG A 481 30.52 -38.77 -8.12
N LYS A 482 29.66 -39.76 -7.89
CA LYS A 482 29.71 -41.05 -8.57
C LYS A 482 29.39 -40.95 -10.05
N TRP A 483 28.46 -40.07 -10.40
CA TRP A 483 27.99 -39.90 -11.77
C TRP A 483 28.91 -39.06 -12.64
N LEU A 484 29.59 -38.05 -12.04
CA LEU A 484 30.54 -37.15 -12.71
C LEU A 484 31.98 -37.76 -12.75
N HIS A 485 32.14 -38.92 -13.35
CA HIS A 485 33.44 -39.63 -13.40
C HIS A 485 34.50 -38.98 -14.33
N GLN A 486 34.10 -38.03 -15.19
CA GLN A 486 35.03 -37.30 -16.06
C GLN A 486 35.22 -35.88 -15.50
N GLN A 487 36.46 -35.52 -15.20
CA GLN A 487 36.84 -34.18 -14.72
C GLN A 487 36.84 -33.17 -15.86
N THR A 488 35.66 -32.72 -16.32
CA THR A 488 35.53 -31.51 -17.14
C THR A 488 35.40 -30.31 -16.22
N VAL A 489 35.73 -29.11 -16.73
CA VAL A 489 35.59 -27.85 -15.98
C VAL A 489 34.12 -27.66 -15.52
N GLU A 490 33.17 -28.00 -16.39
CA GLU A 490 31.74 -27.93 -16.09
C GLU A 490 31.33 -28.85 -14.91
N HIS A 491 31.84 -30.07 -14.86
CA HIS A 491 31.60 -30.98 -13.75
C HIS A 491 32.14 -30.47 -12.42
N SER A 492 33.33 -29.83 -12.44
CA SER A 492 33.91 -29.22 -11.25
C SER A 492 33.08 -28.06 -10.74
N VAL A 493 32.53 -27.24 -11.63
CA VAL A 493 31.64 -26.12 -11.29
C VAL A 493 30.33 -26.61 -10.66
N LEU A 494 29.72 -27.64 -11.22
CA LEU A 494 28.50 -28.26 -10.67
C LEU A 494 28.71 -28.80 -9.26
N LEU A 495 29.81 -29.52 -9.02
CA LEU A 495 30.15 -30.05 -7.69
C LEU A 495 30.36 -28.91 -6.66
N LEU A 496 31.13 -27.90 -7.02
CA LEU A 496 31.39 -26.75 -6.15
C LEU A 496 30.08 -26.00 -5.81
N SER A 497 29.19 -25.82 -6.78
CA SER A 497 27.90 -25.14 -6.58
C SER A 497 26.96 -25.94 -5.70
N GLN A 498 26.91 -27.26 -5.87
CA GLN A 498 26.10 -28.16 -5.03
C GLN A 498 26.61 -28.21 -3.59
N GLU A 499 27.94 -28.29 -3.41
CA GLU A 499 28.56 -28.26 -2.09
C GLU A 499 28.32 -26.91 -1.40
N ALA A 500 28.45 -25.79 -2.11
CA ALA A 500 28.12 -24.47 -1.59
C ALA A 500 26.64 -24.36 -1.15
N SER A 501 25.70 -24.92 -1.94
CA SER A 501 24.28 -24.88 -1.61
C SER A 501 23.93 -25.67 -0.34
N SER A 502 24.69 -26.70 0.00
CA SER A 502 24.50 -27.47 1.24
C SER A 502 25.06 -26.75 2.47
N LEU A 503 25.97 -25.80 2.27
CA LEU A 503 26.67 -25.10 3.36
C LEU A 503 26.10 -23.71 3.66
N ILE A 504 25.19 -23.17 2.86
CA ILE A 504 24.71 -21.79 3.00
C ILE A 504 24.13 -21.47 4.40
N GLU A 505 23.45 -22.42 5.01
CA GLU A 505 22.85 -22.27 6.34
C GLU A 505 23.80 -22.66 7.48
N VAL A 506 24.86 -23.41 7.18
CA VAL A 506 25.79 -23.98 8.18
C VAL A 506 27.08 -23.17 8.25
N ASP A 507 27.66 -22.84 7.10
CA ASP A 507 28.94 -22.13 6.97
C ASP A 507 28.96 -21.29 5.68
N GLY A 508 28.37 -20.11 5.76
CA GLY A 508 28.24 -19.22 4.63
C GLY A 508 29.57 -18.74 4.04
N ASP A 509 30.66 -18.65 4.85
CA ASP A 509 31.97 -18.24 4.35
C ASP A 509 32.62 -19.34 3.51
N LYS A 510 32.47 -20.62 3.90
CA LYS A 510 32.89 -21.74 3.07
C LYS A 510 32.06 -21.84 1.78
N ALA A 511 30.75 -21.64 1.87
CA ALA A 511 29.88 -21.60 0.70
C ALA A 511 30.35 -20.53 -0.29
N LEU A 512 30.66 -19.33 0.18
CA LEU A 512 31.18 -18.24 -0.63
C LEU A 512 32.54 -18.56 -1.27
N ALA A 513 33.43 -19.19 -0.51
CA ALA A 513 34.76 -19.59 -1.01
C ALA A 513 34.64 -20.63 -2.13
N LEU A 514 33.73 -21.59 -2.02
CA LEU A 514 33.43 -22.59 -3.05
C LEU A 514 32.88 -21.94 -4.33
N LEU A 515 31.92 -21.02 -4.17
CA LEU A 515 31.33 -20.31 -5.31
C LEU A 515 32.35 -19.39 -6.00
N LYS A 516 33.22 -18.70 -5.26
CA LYS A 516 34.32 -17.93 -5.83
C LYS A 516 35.35 -18.81 -6.56
N ARG A 517 35.50 -20.07 -6.15
CA ARG A 517 36.31 -21.04 -6.89
C ARG A 517 35.59 -21.49 -8.19
N ALA A 518 34.27 -21.67 -8.13
CA ALA A 518 33.45 -21.97 -9.30
C ALA A 518 33.48 -20.80 -10.32
N GLU A 519 33.38 -19.56 -9.83
CA GLU A 519 33.48 -18.33 -10.63
C GLU A 519 34.81 -18.25 -11.41
N ARG A 520 35.94 -18.59 -10.77
CA ARG A 520 37.25 -18.61 -11.46
C ARG A 520 37.30 -19.65 -12.57
N LEU A 521 36.58 -20.74 -12.44
CA LEU A 521 36.52 -21.79 -13.47
C LEU A 521 35.56 -21.40 -14.60
N GLN A 522 34.47 -20.72 -14.28
CA GLN A 522 33.45 -20.30 -15.25
C GLN A 522 32.94 -18.88 -14.94
N PRO A 523 33.72 -17.84 -15.26
CA PRO A 523 33.38 -16.45 -14.90
C PRO A 523 32.15 -15.90 -15.64
N GLN A 524 31.73 -16.49 -16.76
CA GLN A 524 30.60 -16.07 -17.57
C GLN A 524 29.28 -16.81 -17.19
N SER A 525 29.21 -17.36 -15.98
CA SER A 525 28.00 -18.07 -15.52
C SER A 525 27.11 -17.15 -14.67
N ALA A 526 25.96 -16.73 -15.21
CA ALA A 526 24.96 -15.92 -14.49
C ALA A 526 24.50 -16.59 -13.18
N MET A 527 24.33 -17.93 -13.20
CA MET A 527 23.89 -18.70 -12.03
C MET A 527 24.89 -18.68 -10.88
N ILE A 528 26.20 -18.68 -11.18
CA ILE A 528 27.24 -18.62 -10.14
C ILE A 528 27.19 -17.25 -9.46
N HIS A 529 27.12 -16.16 -10.23
CA HIS A 529 27.00 -14.80 -9.68
C HIS A 529 25.71 -14.61 -8.90
N TYR A 530 24.60 -15.17 -9.37
CA TYR A 530 23.34 -15.18 -8.62
C TYR A 530 23.49 -15.90 -7.28
N ASN A 531 24.08 -17.10 -7.27
CA ASN A 531 24.29 -17.87 -6.06
C ASN A 531 25.25 -17.16 -5.08
N ILE A 532 26.29 -16.50 -5.57
CA ILE A 532 27.16 -15.63 -4.75
C ILE A 532 26.32 -14.53 -4.09
N GLY A 533 25.45 -13.86 -4.85
CA GLY A 533 24.52 -12.86 -4.34
C GLY A 533 23.61 -13.39 -3.23
N CYS A 534 23.08 -14.61 -3.39
CA CYS A 534 22.24 -15.25 -2.37
C CYS A 534 23.01 -15.52 -1.07
N VAL A 535 24.26 -16.01 -1.15
CA VAL A 535 25.11 -16.23 0.04
C VAL A 535 25.45 -14.90 0.73
N LEU A 536 25.81 -13.87 -0.03
CA LEU A 536 26.10 -12.54 0.52
C LEU A 536 24.86 -11.91 1.18
N ALA A 537 23.69 -12.08 0.57
CA ALA A 537 22.43 -11.63 1.13
C ALA A 537 22.07 -12.34 2.45
N SER A 538 22.30 -13.66 2.53
CA SER A 538 22.09 -14.42 3.77
C SER A 538 23.03 -13.99 4.90
N GLN A 539 24.22 -13.47 4.57
CA GLN A 539 25.19 -12.89 5.51
C GLN A 539 24.90 -11.42 5.86
N GLY A 540 23.84 -10.82 5.30
CA GLY A 540 23.50 -9.41 5.49
C GLY A 540 24.39 -8.42 4.72
N LYS A 541 25.29 -8.89 3.83
CA LYS A 541 26.16 -8.07 2.99
C LYS A 541 25.42 -7.57 1.75
N LEU A 542 24.37 -6.76 1.98
CA LEU A 542 23.39 -6.39 0.94
C LEU A 542 24.01 -5.66 -0.27
N SER A 543 24.96 -4.74 -0.06
CA SER A 543 25.61 -3.99 -1.16
C SER A 543 26.44 -4.88 -2.07
N GLU A 544 27.16 -5.86 -1.48
CA GLU A 544 27.92 -6.84 -2.25
C GLU A 544 26.98 -7.80 -2.98
N ALA A 545 25.85 -8.18 -2.34
CA ALA A 545 24.83 -8.99 -2.96
C ALA A 545 24.19 -8.29 -4.18
N GLU A 546 23.85 -7.00 -4.08
CA GLU A 546 23.36 -6.20 -5.22
C GLU A 546 24.35 -6.18 -6.39
N THR A 547 25.64 -6.11 -6.09
CA THR A 547 26.69 -6.16 -7.11
C THR A 547 26.73 -7.53 -7.81
N ALA A 548 26.68 -8.60 -7.05
CA ALA A 548 26.67 -9.96 -7.59
C ALA A 548 25.40 -10.24 -8.43
N PHE A 549 24.21 -9.81 -7.96
CA PHE A 549 22.99 -9.91 -8.75
C PHE A 549 23.05 -9.06 -10.02
N SER A 550 23.69 -7.89 -9.98
CA SER A 550 23.88 -7.06 -11.17
C SER A 550 24.78 -7.73 -12.21
N GLN A 551 25.83 -8.43 -11.78
CA GLN A 551 26.68 -9.24 -12.66
C GLN A 551 25.88 -10.41 -13.27
N ALA A 552 25.06 -11.09 -12.48
CA ALA A 552 24.17 -12.14 -13.00
C ALA A 552 23.23 -11.60 -14.09
N ILE A 553 22.62 -10.45 -13.88
CA ILE A 553 21.72 -9.79 -14.85
C ILE A 553 22.48 -9.35 -16.13
N GLN A 554 23.73 -8.88 -16.00
CA GLN A 554 24.53 -8.54 -17.17
C GLN A 554 24.85 -9.74 -18.06
N LEU A 555 25.00 -10.91 -17.45
CA LEU A 555 25.28 -12.18 -18.15
C LEU A 555 24.01 -12.84 -18.70
N ASP A 556 22.89 -12.67 -18.00
CA ASP A 556 21.57 -13.15 -18.40
C ASP A 556 20.49 -12.16 -17.98
N ASP A 557 20.04 -11.33 -18.93
CA ASP A 557 19.02 -10.30 -18.74
C ASP A 557 17.60 -10.84 -18.59
N ARG A 558 17.42 -12.17 -18.75
CA ARG A 558 16.14 -12.88 -18.54
C ARG A 558 16.04 -13.58 -17.19
N MET A 559 17.04 -13.45 -16.33
CA MET A 559 17.03 -14.06 -14.99
C MET A 559 16.12 -13.28 -14.03
N ALA A 560 14.83 -13.63 -14.00
CA ALA A 560 13.81 -12.97 -13.16
C ALA A 560 14.17 -12.95 -11.67
N GLU A 561 14.78 -14.04 -11.18
CA GLU A 561 15.18 -14.20 -9.78
C GLU A 561 16.28 -13.23 -9.38
N ALA A 562 17.20 -12.92 -10.29
CA ALA A 562 18.28 -11.96 -10.02
C ALA A 562 17.72 -10.53 -9.86
N TYR A 563 16.80 -10.13 -10.73
CA TYR A 563 16.07 -8.87 -10.57
C TYR A 563 15.30 -8.82 -9.25
N PHE A 564 14.57 -9.88 -8.94
CA PHE A 564 13.78 -9.95 -7.71
C PHE A 564 14.65 -9.83 -6.46
N ASN A 565 15.73 -10.62 -6.37
CA ASN A 565 16.62 -10.60 -5.21
C ASN A 565 17.38 -9.26 -5.10
N ARG A 566 17.79 -8.65 -6.22
CA ARG A 566 18.38 -7.31 -6.22
C ARG A 566 17.39 -6.26 -5.72
N ALA A 567 16.13 -6.37 -6.11
CA ALA A 567 15.06 -5.51 -5.61
C ALA A 567 14.81 -5.68 -4.11
N VAL A 568 14.79 -6.91 -3.60
CA VAL A 568 14.67 -7.17 -2.15
C VAL A 568 15.83 -6.54 -1.38
N ALA A 569 17.06 -6.65 -1.88
CA ALA A 569 18.22 -5.98 -1.27
C ALA A 569 18.05 -4.45 -1.27
N ALA A 570 17.61 -3.86 -2.39
CA ALA A 570 17.33 -2.43 -2.50
C ALA A 570 16.21 -1.97 -1.54
N LEU A 571 15.13 -2.77 -1.35
CA LEU A 571 14.07 -2.47 -0.36
C LEU A 571 14.58 -2.48 1.07
N LEU A 572 15.50 -3.37 1.40
CA LEU A 572 16.15 -3.41 2.71
C LEU A 572 17.09 -2.22 2.94
N HIS A 573 17.62 -1.62 1.87
CA HIS A 573 18.36 -0.36 1.90
C HIS A 573 17.47 0.89 1.78
N ASN A 574 16.13 0.74 1.81
CA ASN A 574 15.15 1.81 1.62
C ASN A 574 15.25 2.53 0.24
N ASN A 575 15.81 1.89 -0.77
CA ASN A 575 15.85 2.41 -2.14
C ASN A 575 14.66 1.90 -2.95
N ASN A 576 13.49 2.44 -2.67
CA ASN A 576 12.23 1.98 -3.25
C ASN A 576 12.17 2.19 -4.78
N ILE A 577 12.77 3.26 -5.31
CA ILE A 577 12.73 3.57 -6.76
C ILE A 577 13.44 2.47 -7.57
N LYS A 578 14.68 2.11 -7.17
CA LYS A 578 15.43 1.05 -7.83
C LYS A 578 14.74 -0.30 -7.67
N ALA A 579 14.18 -0.56 -6.48
CA ALA A 579 13.49 -1.79 -6.19
C ALA A 579 12.24 -1.97 -7.07
N ILE A 580 11.42 -0.94 -7.27
CA ILE A 580 10.21 -1.01 -8.10
C ILE A 580 10.56 -1.35 -9.55
N ALA A 581 11.60 -0.73 -10.12
CA ALA A 581 12.04 -1.03 -11.48
C ALA A 581 12.46 -2.50 -11.66
N ASP A 582 13.24 -3.03 -10.72
CA ASP A 582 13.68 -4.43 -10.73
C ASP A 582 12.52 -5.40 -10.49
N LEU A 583 11.59 -5.08 -9.56
CA LEU A 583 10.39 -5.90 -9.33
C LEU A 583 9.48 -5.95 -10.55
N SER A 584 9.30 -4.82 -11.23
CA SER A 584 8.55 -4.79 -12.47
C SER A 584 9.16 -5.70 -13.53
N LYS A 585 10.50 -5.60 -13.71
CA LYS A 585 11.21 -6.46 -14.67
C LYS A 585 11.11 -7.94 -14.29
N ALA A 586 11.25 -8.28 -13.01
CA ALA A 586 11.04 -9.63 -12.53
C ALA A 586 9.61 -10.15 -12.80
N GLY A 587 8.60 -9.30 -12.61
CA GLY A 587 7.20 -9.60 -12.91
C GLY A 587 6.94 -9.84 -14.40
N GLU A 588 7.50 -9.01 -15.28
CA GLU A 588 7.46 -9.19 -16.75
C GLU A 588 8.07 -10.54 -17.18
N LEU A 589 9.14 -10.92 -16.53
CA LEU A 589 9.82 -12.20 -16.78
C LEU A 589 9.13 -13.42 -16.14
N GLY A 590 7.92 -13.23 -15.56
CA GLY A 590 7.07 -14.30 -15.06
C GLY A 590 7.13 -14.52 -13.55
N LEU A 591 7.88 -13.73 -12.79
CA LEU A 591 7.94 -13.83 -11.34
C LEU A 591 6.85 -12.98 -10.67
N TYR A 592 5.63 -13.40 -10.75
CA TYR A 592 4.41 -12.64 -10.44
C TYR A 592 4.29 -12.12 -9.01
N ARG A 593 4.94 -12.77 -8.04
CA ARG A 593 4.98 -12.28 -6.65
C ARG A 593 5.67 -10.92 -6.51
N ALA A 594 6.45 -10.49 -7.53
CA ALA A 594 7.09 -9.20 -7.57
C ALA A 594 6.07 -8.05 -7.54
N TYR A 595 4.92 -8.17 -8.21
CA TYR A 595 3.88 -7.14 -8.20
C TYR A 595 3.28 -6.86 -6.81
N ASN A 596 3.23 -7.87 -5.93
CA ASN A 596 2.78 -7.67 -4.55
C ASN A 596 3.76 -6.77 -3.75
N LEU A 597 5.08 -6.91 -4.02
CA LEU A 597 6.10 -6.06 -3.39
C LEU A 597 6.09 -4.64 -3.94
N ILE A 598 5.79 -4.43 -5.23
CA ILE A 598 5.63 -3.08 -5.83
C ILE A 598 4.59 -2.29 -5.06
N LYS A 599 3.41 -2.86 -4.85
CA LYS A 599 2.33 -2.20 -4.08
C LYS A 599 2.76 -1.82 -2.65
N GLN A 600 3.55 -2.68 -1.99
CA GLN A 600 4.06 -2.40 -0.66
C GLN A 600 5.11 -1.28 -0.67
N ALA A 601 6.02 -1.29 -1.67
CA ALA A 601 7.07 -0.29 -1.81
C ALA A 601 6.50 1.11 -2.09
N GLN A 602 5.45 1.21 -2.91
CA GLN A 602 4.77 2.47 -3.22
C GLN A 602 4.07 3.07 -2.01
N LYS A 603 3.42 2.23 -1.17
CA LYS A 603 2.79 2.71 0.07
C LYS A 603 3.77 3.30 1.09
N GLN A 604 5.04 2.96 1.03
CA GLN A 604 6.09 3.47 1.93
C GLN A 604 6.75 4.76 1.40
N GLN A 605 6.49 5.16 0.15
CA GLN A 605 6.95 6.43 -0.42
C GLN A 605 6.01 7.61 -0.08
N HIS A 606 4.85 7.32 0.47
CA HIS A 606 3.80 8.25 0.87
C HIS A 606 3.59 8.26 2.39
#